data_d0c777def63409026a9e8c47e73dff47
#
_entry.id   d0c777def63409026a9e8c47e73dff47
#
_cell.length_a   1.000
_cell.length_b   1.000
_cell.length_c   1.000
_cell.angle_alpha   90.00
_cell.angle_beta   90.00
_cell.angle_gamma   90.00
#
_symmetry.space_group_name_H-M   'P 1'
#
loop_
_entity.id
_entity.type
_entity.pdbx_description
1 polymer ?
#
loop_
_entity_poly.entity_id
_entity_poly.type
_entity_poly.pdbx_seq_one_letter_code
_entity_poly.pdbx_strand_id
1 'polypeptide(L)'
;ERLIRGLNPWPSAYTFYNGKTLKIWDADVLEEAVPTDAVPGQVLQADKHGFTVAAGEGILKINELQLEGKKRMAADAAGYVAPPECAESTGKNIAVVGGGPGGLSAAYFLQLMGHQVTVYEMLPKLGGMLRYGIPNYRLPKERLDDDIQAILDTGVKVDCGKAIGKDYSIVDLKEKYDAVLITIGASTDKKLGLEGEDAKGVISAVQFLRNVGYGTQESLEGKEVAVIGGGNVSMDAVRTSVRLGAKKVSIVYRRRVADMTALPDEISGAEAEGVEIKTLMAPSRIEKDEEGNVKGIWVTPQMISNIKGGRASVKTTGEDDVFIPCQTLIVAIGQDIEYQHFEEAGVPVQRGKINVEKFGGFEEMPGVFAGGDCATGPSTVISAIAAGKVIAANIDEYLGYHHEITADVEIPEPKLEDKPACGRVNLTEREAGERVKDFEGVENCMTEKEACQEAGRCLRCDHFGYGIFKGGRDTKW
;
A
#
# COMPACT_ATOMS: atom_id res chain seq x y z
N GLU A 1 32.45 -6.82 23.94
CA GLU A 1 31.68 -7.29 25.08
C GLU A 1 32.08 -6.46 26.32
N ARG A 2 33.35 -6.32 26.67
CA ARG A 2 33.77 -5.57 27.88
C ARG A 2 33.28 -4.13 27.89
N LEU A 3 33.26 -3.45 26.74
CA LEU A 3 32.69 -2.09 26.61
C LEU A 3 31.18 -2.09 26.88
N ILE A 4 30.47 -3.07 26.36
CA ILE A 4 29.02 -3.21 26.56
C ILE A 4 28.74 -3.38 28.05
N ARG A 5 29.40 -4.30 28.72
CA ARG A 5 29.22 -4.55 30.14
C ARG A 5 29.70 -3.41 31.04
N GLY A 6 30.80 -2.74 30.64
CA GLY A 6 31.39 -1.66 31.43
C GLY A 6 30.73 -0.29 31.28
N LEU A 7 30.04 -0.03 30.16
CA LEU A 7 29.42 1.25 29.86
C LEU A 7 27.90 1.28 30.09
N ASN A 8 27.28 0.13 30.33
CA ASN A 8 25.85 0.08 30.65
C ASN A 8 25.61 0.35 32.15
N PRO A 9 24.56 1.09 32.52
CA PRO A 9 23.53 1.69 31.64
C PRO A 9 23.91 3.06 31.06
N TRP A 10 25.00 3.65 31.47
CA TRP A 10 25.42 4.98 30.98
C TRP A 10 26.94 5.07 30.93
N PRO A 11 27.53 5.60 29.83
CA PRO A 11 26.92 6.25 28.64
C PRO A 11 26.34 5.29 27.59
N SER A 12 26.36 3.97 27.80
CA SER A 12 25.98 2.88 26.91
C SER A 12 27.01 2.61 25.78
N ALA A 13 27.22 1.36 25.45
CA ALA A 13 27.93 1.00 24.23
C ALA A 13 27.02 1.19 23.02
N TYR A 14 27.53 1.75 21.93
CA TYR A 14 26.74 1.98 20.74
C TYR A 14 27.58 1.81 19.45
N THR A 15 26.86 1.58 18.37
CA THR A 15 27.36 1.61 16.99
C THR A 15 26.34 2.36 16.12
N PHE A 16 26.53 2.33 14.80
CA PHE A 16 25.60 2.92 13.86
C PHE A 16 25.03 1.85 12.95
N TYR A 17 23.73 1.92 12.69
CA TYR A 17 23.03 1.08 11.73
C TYR A 17 22.19 1.99 10.83
N ASN A 18 22.46 1.98 9.52
CA ASN A 18 21.82 2.87 8.54
C ASN A 18 21.81 4.35 8.96
N GLY A 19 22.93 4.83 9.54
CA GLY A 19 23.08 6.22 9.98
C GLY A 19 22.38 6.58 11.31
N LYS A 20 21.65 5.64 11.92
CA LYS A 20 21.01 5.81 13.23
C LYS A 20 21.85 5.17 14.33
N THR A 21 21.80 5.74 15.53
CA THR A 21 22.51 5.18 16.70
C THR A 21 21.85 3.86 17.13
N LEU A 22 22.64 2.80 17.20
CA LEU A 22 22.25 1.49 17.73
C LEU A 22 22.98 1.26 19.04
N LYS A 23 22.29 1.33 20.17
CA LYS A 23 22.83 0.98 21.49
C LYS A 23 22.79 -0.54 21.67
N ILE A 24 23.88 -1.11 22.19
CA ILE A 24 23.97 -2.54 22.51
C ILE A 24 23.94 -2.67 24.02
N TRP A 25 22.94 -3.38 24.54
CA TRP A 25 22.68 -3.49 25.95
C TRP A 25 23.23 -4.78 26.54
N ASP A 26 23.25 -5.87 25.75
CA ASP A 26 23.78 -7.15 26.15
C ASP A 26 24.33 -7.93 24.94
N ALA A 27 25.47 -8.63 25.16
CA ALA A 27 26.08 -9.46 24.13
C ALA A 27 27.01 -10.51 24.75
N ASP A 28 27.07 -11.67 24.12
CA ASP A 28 28.00 -12.75 24.44
C ASP A 28 29.16 -12.81 23.45
N VAL A 29 30.31 -13.25 23.91
CA VAL A 29 31.44 -13.61 23.06
C VAL A 29 31.29 -15.06 22.65
N LEU A 30 31.30 -15.35 21.35
CA LEU A 30 31.35 -16.71 20.86
C LEU A 30 32.80 -17.17 20.66
N GLU A 31 33.09 -18.42 21.01
CA GLU A 31 34.43 -19.02 20.85
C GLU A 31 34.75 -19.48 19.40
N GLU A 32 33.90 -19.08 18.46
CA GLU A 32 34.01 -19.41 17.06
C GLU A 32 35.04 -18.49 16.36
N ALA A 33 35.75 -19.03 15.33
CA ALA A 33 36.65 -18.24 14.54
C ALA A 33 35.87 -17.32 13.58
N VAL A 34 36.31 -16.07 13.46
CA VAL A 34 35.79 -15.14 12.47
C VAL A 34 36.12 -15.67 11.07
N PRO A 35 35.15 -15.73 10.11
CA PRO A 35 35.45 -16.05 8.72
C PRO A 35 36.53 -15.13 8.15
N THR A 36 37.45 -15.70 7.36
CA THR A 36 38.67 -15.01 6.87
C THR A 36 38.37 -13.80 5.98
N ASP A 37 37.18 -13.73 5.41
CA ASP A 37 36.68 -12.68 4.52
C ASP A 37 35.72 -11.69 5.21
N ALA A 38 35.41 -11.94 6.48
CA ALA A 38 34.51 -11.07 7.23
C ALA A 38 35.21 -9.79 7.73
N VAL A 39 34.54 -8.66 7.61
CA VAL A 39 35.04 -7.38 8.12
C VAL A 39 34.40 -7.05 9.47
N PRO A 40 35.11 -6.37 10.39
CA PRO A 40 34.54 -5.94 11.66
C PRO A 40 33.25 -5.11 11.49
N GLY A 41 32.18 -5.49 12.19
CA GLY A 41 30.85 -4.89 12.06
C GLY A 41 29.93 -5.62 11.08
N GLN A 42 30.43 -6.59 10.32
CA GLN A 42 29.60 -7.40 9.44
C GLN A 42 28.71 -8.35 10.26
N VAL A 43 27.41 -8.37 9.94
CA VAL A 43 26.48 -9.37 10.48
C VAL A 43 26.79 -10.70 9.79
N LEU A 44 27.15 -11.72 10.58
CA LEU A 44 27.50 -13.05 10.08
C LEU A 44 26.28 -13.98 10.01
N GLN A 45 25.39 -13.85 10.98
CA GLN A 45 24.17 -14.63 11.07
C GLN A 45 23.09 -13.79 11.73
N ALA A 46 21.85 -13.91 11.28
CA ALA A 46 20.70 -13.33 11.93
C ALA A 46 19.53 -14.31 11.83
N ASP A 47 18.98 -14.67 12.99
CA ASP A 47 17.89 -15.63 13.08
C ASP A 47 16.96 -15.32 14.28
N LYS A 48 15.99 -16.19 14.53
CA LYS A 48 15.04 -16.08 15.65
C LYS A 48 15.69 -16.08 17.05
N HIS A 49 16.98 -16.33 17.16
CA HIS A 49 17.72 -16.35 18.42
C HIS A 49 18.65 -15.14 18.59
N GLY A 50 18.56 -14.15 17.70
CA GLY A 50 19.39 -12.96 17.67
C GLY A 50 20.31 -12.92 16.47
N PHE A 51 21.33 -12.09 16.54
CA PHE A 51 22.31 -11.99 15.45
C PHE A 51 23.74 -11.94 15.97
N THR A 52 24.65 -12.45 15.11
CA THR A 52 26.07 -12.47 15.39
C THR A 52 26.79 -11.47 14.48
N VAL A 53 27.80 -10.81 15.04
CA VAL A 53 28.58 -9.77 14.36
C VAL A 53 30.07 -10.08 14.47
N ALA A 54 30.77 -9.97 13.34
CA ALA A 54 32.23 -10.04 13.34
C ALA A 54 32.80 -8.85 14.11
N ALA A 55 33.69 -9.10 15.07
CA ALA A 55 34.46 -8.09 15.76
C ALA A 55 35.90 -8.05 15.20
N GLY A 56 36.76 -7.16 15.70
CA GLY A 56 38.16 -7.14 15.33
C GLY A 56 38.88 -8.41 15.73
N GLU A 57 38.45 -9.05 16.83
CA GLU A 57 38.87 -10.37 17.28
C GLU A 57 37.63 -11.10 17.81
N GLY A 58 37.26 -12.25 17.19
CA GLY A 58 36.13 -13.09 17.60
C GLY A 58 34.76 -12.59 17.08
N ILE A 59 33.72 -13.26 17.53
CA ILE A 59 32.32 -13.02 17.14
C ILE A 59 31.53 -12.59 18.38
N LEU A 60 30.70 -11.57 18.24
CA LEU A 60 29.73 -11.15 19.25
C LEU A 60 28.34 -11.62 18.87
N LYS A 61 27.66 -12.31 19.77
CA LYS A 61 26.22 -12.54 19.68
C LYS A 61 25.53 -11.42 20.44
N ILE A 62 24.70 -10.64 19.76
CA ILE A 62 23.94 -9.55 20.35
C ILE A 62 22.65 -10.13 20.93
N ASN A 63 22.39 -9.89 22.21
CA ASN A 63 21.21 -10.39 22.92
C ASN A 63 20.17 -9.29 23.12
N GLU A 64 20.62 -8.05 23.43
CA GLU A 64 19.72 -6.91 23.62
C GLU A 64 20.28 -5.65 22.97
N LEU A 65 19.38 -4.89 22.35
CA LEU A 65 19.73 -3.65 21.65
C LEU A 65 18.63 -2.60 21.77
N GLN A 66 18.96 -1.37 21.32
CA GLN A 66 18.02 -0.27 21.20
C GLN A 66 18.42 0.61 20.02
N LEU A 67 17.57 0.63 19.00
CA LEU A 67 17.72 1.58 17.89
C LEU A 67 17.25 2.96 18.35
N GLU A 68 17.89 4.02 17.83
CA GLU A 68 17.51 5.41 18.08
C GLU A 68 16.00 5.64 17.86
N GLY A 69 15.33 6.22 18.86
CA GLY A 69 13.88 6.43 18.83
C GLY A 69 13.01 5.22 19.16
N LYS A 70 13.62 4.05 19.42
CA LYS A 70 12.89 2.81 19.79
C LYS A 70 13.12 2.45 21.26
N LYS A 71 12.32 1.53 21.79
CA LYS A 71 12.53 0.95 23.11
C LYS A 71 13.68 -0.08 23.08
N ARG A 72 14.30 -0.32 24.24
CA ARG A 72 15.20 -1.46 24.43
C ARG A 72 14.42 -2.76 24.19
N MET A 73 15.02 -3.69 23.45
CA MET A 73 14.40 -4.96 23.04
C MET A 73 15.45 -6.05 22.93
N ALA A 74 15.00 -7.30 23.05
CA ALA A 74 15.83 -8.44 22.74
C ALA A 74 16.20 -8.43 21.25
N ALA A 75 17.38 -8.94 20.89
CA ALA A 75 17.85 -8.90 19.52
C ALA A 75 17.02 -9.81 18.58
N ASP A 76 16.41 -10.86 19.12
CA ASP A 76 15.43 -11.70 18.43
C ASP A 76 14.13 -10.97 18.11
N ALA A 77 13.76 -9.99 18.96
CA ALA A 77 12.60 -9.12 18.75
C ALA A 77 12.93 -7.86 17.91
N ALA A 78 14.18 -7.67 17.49
CA ALA A 78 14.61 -6.51 16.70
C ALA A 78 14.06 -6.51 15.27
N GLY A 79 13.33 -7.56 14.90
CA GLY A 79 12.63 -7.64 13.61
C GLY A 79 13.55 -7.82 12.40
N TYR A 80 14.85 -8.11 12.61
CA TYR A 80 15.72 -8.48 11.50
C TYR A 80 15.41 -9.94 11.13
N VAL A 81 14.63 -10.09 10.09
CA VAL A 81 14.48 -11.37 9.39
C VAL A 81 15.47 -11.32 8.24
N ALA A 82 16.43 -12.25 8.22
CA ALA A 82 17.30 -12.39 7.05
C ALA A 82 16.40 -12.57 5.81
N PRO A 83 16.75 -11.92 4.68
CA PRO A 83 15.99 -12.15 3.46
C PRO A 83 16.01 -13.65 3.15
N PRO A 84 14.89 -14.21 2.65
CA PRO A 84 14.85 -15.62 2.25
C PRO A 84 15.95 -15.93 1.26
N GLU A 85 16.51 -17.13 1.33
CA GLU A 85 17.47 -17.59 0.34
C GLU A 85 16.81 -17.62 -1.05
N CYS A 86 17.46 -16.98 -2.02
CA CYS A 86 17.04 -17.06 -3.41
C CYS A 86 17.48 -18.40 -4.03
N ALA A 87 16.71 -18.91 -4.98
CA ALA A 87 17.12 -20.03 -5.80
C ALA A 87 18.41 -19.71 -6.58
N GLU A 88 19.07 -20.72 -7.13
CA GLU A 88 20.24 -20.53 -7.99
C GLU A 88 19.92 -19.56 -9.13
N SER A 89 20.91 -18.73 -9.49
CA SER A 89 20.72 -17.72 -10.55
C SER A 89 20.34 -18.36 -11.87
N THR A 90 19.22 -17.96 -12.43
CA THR A 90 18.74 -18.39 -13.74
C THR A 90 19.45 -17.67 -14.90
N GLY A 91 20.17 -16.58 -14.62
CA GLY A 91 20.74 -15.68 -15.62
C GLY A 91 19.73 -14.86 -16.40
N LYS A 92 18.43 -14.94 -16.06
CA LYS A 92 17.34 -14.21 -16.70
C LYS A 92 17.14 -12.84 -16.07
N ASN A 93 16.93 -11.83 -16.93
CA ASN A 93 16.72 -10.43 -16.54
C ASN A 93 15.28 -10.03 -16.80
N ILE A 94 14.61 -9.46 -15.79
CA ILE A 94 13.20 -9.10 -15.86
C ILE A 94 13.03 -7.63 -15.51
N ALA A 95 12.30 -6.89 -16.35
CA ALA A 95 11.89 -5.53 -16.04
C ALA A 95 10.48 -5.53 -15.46
N VAL A 96 10.29 -4.85 -14.33
CA VAL A 96 8.98 -4.58 -13.73
C VAL A 96 8.69 -3.09 -13.83
N VAL A 97 7.63 -2.72 -14.52
CA VAL A 97 7.20 -1.33 -14.72
C VAL A 97 6.11 -0.99 -13.71
N GLY A 98 6.48 -0.18 -12.71
CA GLY A 98 5.62 0.24 -11.61
C GLY A 98 6.03 -0.39 -10.27
N GLY A 99 6.48 0.46 -9.34
CA GLY A 99 6.93 0.11 -7.99
C GLY A 99 5.80 0.14 -6.95
N GLY A 100 4.56 -0.11 -7.36
CA GLY A 100 3.41 -0.30 -6.46
C GLY A 100 3.37 -1.73 -5.88
N PRO A 101 2.35 -2.06 -5.05
CA PRO A 101 2.28 -3.35 -4.35
C PRO A 101 2.29 -4.56 -5.30
N GLY A 102 1.68 -4.46 -6.48
CA GLY A 102 1.69 -5.55 -7.46
C GLY A 102 3.09 -5.79 -8.05
N GLY A 103 3.77 -4.72 -8.46
CA GLY A 103 5.12 -4.80 -9.02
C GLY A 103 6.17 -5.24 -8.00
N LEU A 104 6.11 -4.69 -6.80
CA LEU A 104 7.01 -5.07 -5.70
C LEU A 104 6.81 -6.53 -5.29
N SER A 105 5.56 -7.00 -5.21
CA SER A 105 5.26 -8.42 -4.95
C SER A 105 5.82 -9.32 -6.05
N ALA A 106 5.59 -8.98 -7.32
CA ALA A 106 6.15 -9.74 -8.42
C ALA A 106 7.68 -9.74 -8.42
N ALA A 107 8.30 -8.59 -8.18
CA ALA A 107 9.76 -8.45 -8.10
C ALA A 107 10.36 -9.34 -7.00
N TYR A 108 9.73 -9.33 -5.82
CA TYR A 108 10.13 -10.18 -4.70
C TYR A 108 10.13 -11.67 -5.08
N PHE A 109 9.01 -12.18 -5.60
CA PHE A 109 8.90 -13.60 -5.94
C PHE A 109 9.82 -14.00 -7.10
N LEU A 110 9.93 -13.17 -8.14
CA LEU A 110 10.88 -13.41 -9.24
C LEU A 110 12.34 -13.43 -8.78
N GLN A 111 12.70 -12.54 -7.84
CA GLN A 111 14.03 -12.52 -7.27
C GLN A 111 14.30 -13.79 -6.45
N LEU A 112 13.33 -14.25 -5.65
CA LEU A 112 13.44 -15.53 -4.91
C LEU A 112 13.59 -16.74 -5.84
N MET A 113 12.99 -16.69 -7.03
CA MET A 113 13.15 -17.72 -8.08
C MET A 113 14.50 -17.64 -8.81
N GLY A 114 15.44 -16.79 -8.39
CA GLY A 114 16.78 -16.67 -8.95
C GLY A 114 16.89 -15.80 -10.20
N HIS A 115 15.83 -15.07 -10.57
CA HIS A 115 15.89 -14.11 -11.67
C HIS A 115 16.49 -12.78 -11.21
N GLN A 116 17.09 -12.02 -12.14
CA GLN A 116 17.55 -10.65 -11.86
C GLN A 116 16.46 -9.66 -12.20
N VAL A 117 15.94 -8.95 -11.20
CA VAL A 117 14.79 -8.05 -11.35
C VAL A 117 15.22 -6.59 -11.25
N THR A 118 14.73 -5.76 -12.18
CA THR A 118 14.84 -4.31 -12.13
C THR A 118 13.45 -3.69 -12.14
N VAL A 119 13.11 -2.94 -11.11
CA VAL A 119 11.86 -2.18 -11.00
C VAL A 119 12.07 -0.75 -11.49
N TYR A 120 11.27 -0.33 -12.47
CA TYR A 120 11.19 1.04 -12.96
C TYR A 120 9.98 1.73 -12.34
N GLU A 121 10.21 2.83 -11.64
CA GLU A 121 9.16 3.60 -10.97
C GLU A 121 9.21 5.07 -11.43
N MET A 122 8.08 5.61 -11.89
CA MET A 122 8.02 6.99 -12.36
C MET A 122 8.12 8.02 -11.23
N LEU A 123 7.74 7.65 -10.02
CA LEU A 123 7.77 8.51 -8.85
C LEU A 123 9.12 8.39 -8.11
N PRO A 124 9.48 9.37 -7.27
CA PRO A 124 10.77 9.37 -6.57
C PRO A 124 10.98 8.23 -5.58
N LYS A 125 9.90 7.62 -5.09
CA LYS A 125 9.94 6.54 -4.10
C LYS A 125 8.98 5.42 -4.47
N LEU A 126 9.35 4.19 -4.10
CA LEU A 126 8.52 3.01 -4.24
C LEU A 126 7.29 3.04 -3.32
N GLY A 127 6.31 2.18 -3.60
CA GLY A 127 5.12 1.95 -2.79
C GLY A 127 3.82 2.32 -3.51
N GLY A 128 3.87 3.04 -4.65
CA GLY A 128 2.68 3.37 -5.44
C GLY A 128 1.57 3.99 -4.60
N MET A 129 0.32 3.53 -4.76
CA MET A 129 -0.83 4.08 -4.02
C MET A 129 -0.75 3.88 -2.49
N LEU A 130 0.02 2.90 -1.99
CA LEU A 130 0.26 2.75 -0.55
C LEU A 130 1.00 3.96 0.02
N ARG A 131 1.91 4.56 -0.75
CA ARG A 131 2.66 5.75 -0.34
C ARG A 131 1.93 7.04 -0.66
N TYR A 132 1.40 7.14 -1.86
CA TYR A 132 0.93 8.41 -2.43
C TYR A 132 -0.58 8.59 -2.40
N GLY A 133 -1.34 7.53 -2.08
CA GLY A 133 -2.80 7.57 -1.99
C GLY A 133 -3.33 7.39 -0.58
N ILE A 134 -2.76 6.46 0.20
CA ILE A 134 -3.21 6.19 1.56
C ILE A 134 -2.54 7.16 2.54
N PRO A 135 -3.29 7.89 3.38
CA PRO A 135 -2.72 8.81 4.36
C PRO A 135 -1.86 8.11 5.42
N ASN A 136 -0.90 8.86 6.01
CA ASN A 136 0.02 8.33 7.01
C ASN A 136 -0.71 7.81 8.26
N TYR A 137 -1.80 8.45 8.67
CA TYR A 137 -2.58 8.06 9.84
C TYR A 137 -3.31 6.71 9.69
N ARG A 138 -3.46 6.19 8.45
CA ARG A 138 -3.97 4.84 8.17
C ARG A 138 -2.86 3.83 7.89
N LEU A 139 -1.83 4.24 7.18
CA LEU A 139 -0.67 3.40 6.87
C LEU A 139 0.60 4.21 7.11
N PRO A 140 1.23 4.07 8.29
CA PRO A 140 2.49 4.73 8.60
C PRO A 140 3.58 4.40 7.57
N LYS A 141 4.20 5.43 7.00
CA LYS A 141 5.16 5.25 5.90
C LYS A 141 6.44 4.55 6.33
N GLU A 142 6.80 4.63 7.61
CA GLU A 142 7.92 3.87 8.16
C GLU A 142 7.71 2.36 8.05
N ARG A 143 6.46 1.87 8.31
CA ARG A 143 6.13 0.46 8.15
C ARG A 143 6.17 0.00 6.70
N LEU A 144 5.69 0.85 5.81
CA LEU A 144 5.78 0.60 4.37
C LEU A 144 7.24 0.56 3.90
N ASP A 145 8.09 1.43 4.44
CA ASP A 145 9.52 1.46 4.11
C ASP A 145 10.24 0.20 4.63
N ASP A 146 9.89 -0.29 5.83
CA ASP A 146 10.40 -1.55 6.37
C ASP A 146 10.08 -2.74 5.43
N ASP A 147 8.83 -2.85 4.98
CA ASP A 147 8.40 -3.93 4.06
C ASP A 147 9.06 -3.81 2.67
N ILE A 148 9.18 -2.59 2.14
CA ILE A 148 9.88 -2.36 0.87
C ILE A 148 11.36 -2.72 1.00
N GLN A 149 12.00 -2.35 2.11
CA GLN A 149 13.40 -2.67 2.34
C GLN A 149 13.62 -4.18 2.38
N ALA A 150 12.74 -4.95 3.02
CA ALA A 150 12.80 -6.41 3.02
C ALA A 150 12.75 -7.01 1.60
N ILE A 151 11.98 -6.39 0.70
CA ILE A 151 11.97 -6.79 -0.73
C ILE A 151 13.31 -6.43 -1.40
N LEU A 152 13.83 -5.25 -1.16
CA LEU A 152 15.10 -4.80 -1.76
C LEU A 152 16.31 -5.62 -1.26
N ASP A 153 16.27 -6.07 -0.02
CA ASP A 153 17.31 -6.89 0.60
C ASP A 153 17.46 -8.26 -0.10
N THR A 154 16.45 -8.72 -0.87
CA THR A 154 16.59 -9.90 -1.74
C THR A 154 17.47 -9.67 -2.97
N GLY A 155 17.85 -8.43 -3.26
CA GLY A 155 18.70 -8.06 -4.41
C GLY A 155 17.97 -7.42 -5.58
N VAL A 156 16.69 -7.10 -5.43
CA VAL A 156 15.89 -6.35 -6.44
C VAL A 156 16.54 -4.99 -6.72
N LYS A 157 16.79 -4.69 -7.99
CA LYS A 157 17.32 -3.39 -8.43
C LYS A 157 16.16 -2.42 -8.70
N VAL A 158 16.41 -1.14 -8.49
CA VAL A 158 15.38 -0.10 -8.64
C VAL A 158 15.94 1.10 -9.40
N ASP A 159 15.12 1.64 -10.31
CA ASP A 159 15.37 2.90 -11.01
C ASP A 159 14.13 3.80 -10.87
N CYS A 160 14.15 4.69 -9.87
CA CYS A 160 13.09 5.65 -9.60
C CYS A 160 13.24 6.93 -10.43
N GLY A 161 12.12 7.66 -10.63
CA GLY A 161 12.07 8.87 -11.44
C GLY A 161 12.12 8.57 -12.93
N LYS A 162 11.75 7.36 -13.34
CA LYS A 162 11.78 6.87 -14.73
C LYS A 162 10.39 6.47 -15.21
N ALA A 163 9.83 7.27 -16.07
CA ALA A 163 8.52 7.04 -16.68
C ALA A 163 8.65 6.28 -18.00
N ILE A 164 7.97 5.16 -18.11
CA ILE A 164 7.83 4.45 -19.38
C ILE A 164 6.91 5.27 -20.30
N GLY A 165 7.27 5.38 -21.56
CA GLY A 165 6.65 6.28 -22.53
C GLY A 165 7.34 7.64 -22.65
N LYS A 166 8.23 8.00 -21.69
CA LYS A 166 9.02 9.23 -21.70
C LYS A 166 10.52 8.96 -21.67
N ASP A 167 11.00 8.23 -20.66
CA ASP A 167 12.43 7.92 -20.50
C ASP A 167 12.83 6.63 -21.21
N TYR A 168 11.94 5.65 -21.24
CA TYR A 168 12.08 4.37 -21.95
C TYR A 168 10.75 4.02 -22.63
N SER A 169 10.80 3.32 -23.77
CA SER A 169 9.63 2.66 -24.34
C SER A 169 9.51 1.21 -23.82
N ILE A 170 8.32 0.63 -23.94
CA ILE A 170 8.12 -0.79 -23.65
C ILE A 170 8.90 -1.69 -24.62
N VAL A 171 9.13 -1.19 -25.85
CA VAL A 171 9.90 -1.87 -26.89
C VAL A 171 11.38 -1.94 -26.48
N ASP A 172 11.96 -0.82 -26.00
CA ASP A 172 13.34 -0.80 -25.51
C ASP A 172 13.56 -1.77 -24.37
N LEU A 173 12.58 -1.88 -23.46
CA LEU A 173 12.66 -2.84 -22.36
C LEU A 173 12.56 -4.28 -22.86
N LYS A 174 11.70 -4.56 -23.85
CA LYS A 174 11.56 -5.89 -24.44
C LYS A 174 12.83 -6.35 -25.15
N GLU A 175 13.58 -5.44 -25.76
CA GLU A 175 14.87 -5.76 -26.39
C GLU A 175 15.98 -6.05 -25.36
N LYS A 176 15.89 -5.45 -24.17
CA LYS A 176 16.93 -5.50 -23.15
C LYS A 176 16.72 -6.60 -22.10
N TYR A 177 15.46 -7.02 -21.88
CA TYR A 177 15.07 -7.96 -20.84
C TYR A 177 14.44 -9.22 -21.43
N ASP A 178 14.59 -10.35 -20.74
CA ASP A 178 13.99 -11.63 -21.14
C ASP A 178 12.46 -11.63 -20.95
N ALA A 179 11.95 -10.83 -19.99
CA ALA A 179 10.53 -10.56 -19.79
C ALA A 179 10.31 -9.17 -19.24
N VAL A 180 9.13 -8.59 -19.54
CA VAL A 180 8.69 -7.28 -19.05
C VAL A 180 7.32 -7.40 -18.42
N LEU A 181 7.16 -6.91 -17.20
CA LEU A 181 5.90 -6.89 -16.46
C LEU A 181 5.39 -5.47 -16.28
N ILE A 182 4.16 -5.19 -16.69
CA ILE A 182 3.47 -3.90 -16.54
C ILE A 182 2.53 -3.95 -15.34
N THR A 183 2.81 -3.15 -14.31
CA THR A 183 2.04 -3.05 -13.06
C THR A 183 1.83 -1.59 -12.64
N ILE A 184 1.47 -0.74 -13.59
CA ILE A 184 1.34 0.72 -13.42
C ILE A 184 0.13 1.14 -12.55
N GLY A 185 -0.73 0.19 -12.19
CA GLY A 185 -1.90 0.46 -11.37
C GLY A 185 -2.96 1.33 -12.05
N ALA A 186 -3.76 2.04 -11.24
CA ALA A 186 -4.75 3.03 -11.66
C ALA A 186 -4.53 4.30 -10.82
N SER A 187 -3.71 5.21 -11.34
CA SER A 187 -3.19 6.36 -10.58
C SER A 187 -3.61 7.72 -11.13
N THR A 188 -4.49 7.74 -12.12
CA THR A 188 -5.10 8.94 -12.68
C THR A 188 -6.56 9.07 -12.24
N ASP A 189 -7.19 10.18 -12.60
CA ASP A 189 -8.47 10.58 -12.05
C ASP A 189 -9.59 10.55 -13.08
N LYS A 190 -10.77 10.14 -12.63
CA LYS A 190 -12.00 10.34 -13.38
C LYS A 190 -12.51 11.75 -13.19
N LYS A 191 -12.82 12.40 -14.32
CA LYS A 191 -13.46 13.71 -14.32
C LYS A 191 -14.95 13.61 -14.14
N LEU A 192 -15.55 14.64 -13.52
CA LEU A 192 -17.01 14.77 -13.42
C LEU A 192 -17.67 15.03 -14.78
N GLY A 193 -16.97 15.70 -15.67
CA GLY A 193 -17.50 16.15 -16.96
C GLY A 193 -18.51 17.27 -16.82
N LEU A 194 -18.40 18.08 -15.77
CA LEU A 194 -19.33 19.19 -15.48
C LEU A 194 -18.75 20.52 -15.92
N GLU A 195 -19.66 21.44 -16.24
CA GLU A 195 -19.31 22.85 -16.45
C GLU A 195 -18.61 23.41 -15.21
N GLY A 196 -17.49 24.08 -15.40
CA GLY A 196 -16.72 24.68 -14.33
C GLY A 196 -15.68 23.76 -13.66
N GLU A 197 -15.51 22.52 -14.12
CA GLU A 197 -14.54 21.59 -13.55
C GLU A 197 -13.08 22.04 -13.70
N ASP A 198 -12.82 22.98 -14.61
CA ASP A 198 -11.53 23.62 -14.84
C ASP A 198 -11.22 24.77 -13.86
N ALA A 199 -12.11 25.06 -12.90
CA ALA A 199 -11.92 26.13 -11.92
C ALA A 199 -10.70 25.88 -11.03
N LYS A 200 -9.99 26.96 -10.69
CA LYS A 200 -8.93 26.90 -9.68
C LYS A 200 -9.54 26.50 -8.32
N GLY A 201 -8.90 25.53 -7.65
CA GLY A 201 -9.41 24.95 -6.42
C GLY A 201 -10.26 23.70 -6.61
N VAL A 202 -10.52 23.29 -7.88
CA VAL A 202 -10.99 21.93 -8.19
C VAL A 202 -9.77 21.03 -8.38
N ILE A 203 -9.70 19.96 -7.61
CA ILE A 203 -8.59 19.00 -7.62
C ILE A 203 -9.14 17.58 -7.51
N SER A 204 -8.48 16.63 -8.14
CA SER A 204 -8.80 15.24 -7.92
C SER A 204 -8.32 14.73 -6.56
N ALA A 205 -8.99 13.73 -6.01
CA ALA A 205 -8.61 13.15 -4.73
C ALA A 205 -7.24 12.47 -4.80
N VAL A 206 -6.90 11.83 -5.93
CA VAL A 206 -5.59 11.19 -6.10
C VAL A 206 -4.48 12.24 -6.11
N GLN A 207 -4.66 13.36 -6.86
CA GLN A 207 -3.68 14.43 -6.88
C GLN A 207 -3.57 15.14 -5.52
N PHE A 208 -4.71 15.36 -4.83
CA PHE A 208 -4.74 15.94 -3.50
C PHE A 208 -3.95 15.09 -2.50
N LEU A 209 -4.26 13.81 -2.39
CA LEU A 209 -3.57 12.88 -1.48
C LEU A 209 -2.09 12.70 -1.85
N ARG A 210 -1.78 12.70 -3.14
CA ARG A 210 -0.38 12.65 -3.63
C ARG A 210 0.40 13.89 -3.19
N ASN A 211 -0.18 15.08 -3.31
CA ASN A 211 0.44 16.33 -2.86
C ASN A 211 0.70 16.29 -1.35
N VAL A 212 -0.22 15.73 -0.56
CA VAL A 212 -0.02 15.51 0.88
C VAL A 212 1.14 14.53 1.12
N GLY A 213 1.17 13.41 0.38
CA GLY A 213 2.25 12.42 0.47
C GLY A 213 3.63 12.98 0.09
N TYR A 214 3.68 13.99 -0.77
CA TYR A 214 4.90 14.73 -1.11
C TYR A 214 5.24 15.85 -0.11
N GLY A 215 4.31 16.24 0.78
CA GLY A 215 4.46 17.42 1.63
C GLY A 215 4.33 18.75 0.86
N THR A 216 3.72 18.74 -0.32
CA THR A 216 3.53 19.91 -1.19
C THR A 216 2.10 20.47 -1.15
N GLN A 217 1.19 19.81 -0.41
CA GLN A 217 -0.17 20.29 -0.26
C GLN A 217 -0.21 21.54 0.63
N GLU A 218 -0.83 22.59 0.11
CA GLU A 218 -1.06 23.81 0.88
C GLU A 218 -2.08 23.60 2.00
N SER A 219 -1.97 24.41 3.06
CA SER A 219 -2.94 24.46 4.14
C SER A 219 -4.36 24.77 3.62
N LEU A 220 -5.34 24.14 4.23
CA LEU A 220 -6.76 24.42 3.99
C LEU A 220 -7.39 25.30 5.09
N GLU A 221 -6.55 25.94 5.92
CA GLU A 221 -6.99 26.75 7.04
C GLU A 221 -8.03 27.80 6.59
N GLY A 222 -9.15 27.83 7.28
CA GLY A 222 -10.26 28.74 7.03
C GLY A 222 -11.11 28.43 5.79
N LYS A 223 -10.72 27.47 4.94
CA LYS A 223 -11.46 27.10 3.73
C LYS A 223 -12.61 26.14 4.04
N GLU A 224 -13.68 26.23 3.27
CA GLU A 224 -14.71 25.22 3.18
C GLU A 224 -14.37 24.25 2.04
N VAL A 225 -14.41 22.96 2.34
CA VAL A 225 -14.04 21.89 1.41
C VAL A 225 -15.23 21.00 1.14
N ALA A 226 -15.51 20.74 -0.13
CA ALA A 226 -16.48 19.74 -0.57
C ALA A 226 -15.77 18.59 -1.28
N VAL A 227 -16.13 17.35 -0.95
CA VAL A 227 -15.59 16.14 -1.59
C VAL A 227 -16.72 15.39 -2.28
N ILE A 228 -16.58 15.13 -3.58
CA ILE A 228 -17.56 14.40 -4.36
C ILE A 228 -17.19 12.92 -4.40
N GLY A 229 -18.00 12.09 -3.76
CA GLY A 229 -17.79 10.64 -3.80
C GLY A 229 -18.22 9.94 -2.50
N GLY A 230 -18.16 8.61 -2.47
CA GLY A 230 -18.58 7.80 -1.32
C GLY A 230 -17.75 6.51 -1.19
N GLY A 231 -16.50 6.51 -1.68
CA GLY A 231 -15.55 5.43 -1.50
C GLY A 231 -14.50 5.75 -0.43
N ASN A 232 -13.60 4.79 -0.13
CA ASN A 232 -12.52 4.98 0.84
C ASN A 232 -11.64 6.21 0.53
N VAL A 233 -11.36 6.46 -0.76
CA VAL A 233 -10.60 7.64 -1.19
C VAL A 233 -11.29 8.95 -0.79
N SER A 234 -12.64 8.99 -0.81
CA SER A 234 -13.41 10.16 -0.34
C SER A 234 -13.24 10.35 1.17
N MET A 235 -13.24 9.26 1.95
CA MET A 235 -13.00 9.30 3.40
C MET A 235 -11.59 9.77 3.71
N ASP A 236 -10.59 9.27 2.99
CA ASP A 236 -9.20 9.73 3.10
C ASP A 236 -9.08 11.22 2.80
N ALA A 237 -9.74 11.71 1.74
CA ALA A 237 -9.68 13.11 1.34
C ALA A 237 -10.34 14.04 2.38
N VAL A 238 -11.52 13.69 2.92
CA VAL A 238 -12.18 14.55 3.93
C VAL A 238 -11.43 14.56 5.26
N ARG A 239 -11.00 13.39 5.76
CA ARG A 239 -10.25 13.26 7.01
C ARG A 239 -8.90 13.97 6.92
N THR A 240 -8.26 13.93 5.76
CA THR A 240 -7.03 14.69 5.46
C THR A 240 -7.31 16.19 5.41
N SER A 241 -8.43 16.62 4.81
CA SER A 241 -8.80 18.04 4.76
C SER A 241 -9.03 18.63 6.15
N VAL A 242 -9.64 17.87 7.07
CA VAL A 242 -9.79 18.27 8.49
C VAL A 242 -8.42 18.51 9.11
N ARG A 243 -7.47 17.59 8.93
CA ARG A 243 -6.08 17.69 9.46
C ARG A 243 -5.29 18.86 8.88
N LEU A 244 -5.62 19.29 7.67
CA LEU A 244 -5.04 20.46 7.02
C LEU A 244 -5.69 21.79 7.44
N GLY A 245 -6.59 21.77 8.44
CA GLY A 245 -7.17 22.94 9.06
C GLY A 245 -8.40 23.51 8.35
N ALA A 246 -9.06 22.72 7.49
CA ALA A 246 -10.30 23.18 6.84
C ALA A 246 -11.36 23.56 7.88
N LYS A 247 -12.01 24.74 7.68
CA LYS A 247 -13.05 25.27 8.56
C LYS A 247 -14.31 24.39 8.55
N LYS A 248 -14.65 23.85 7.39
CA LYS A 248 -15.79 23.00 7.18
C LYS A 248 -15.47 21.99 6.08
N VAL A 249 -15.79 20.73 6.33
CA VAL A 249 -15.58 19.66 5.35
C VAL A 249 -16.89 18.91 5.14
N SER A 250 -17.29 18.70 3.89
CA SER A 250 -18.49 17.96 3.55
C SER A 250 -18.25 16.94 2.43
N ILE A 251 -18.93 15.81 2.54
CA ILE A 251 -19.07 14.83 1.46
C ILE A 251 -20.37 15.10 0.72
N VAL A 252 -20.32 15.10 -0.61
CA VAL A 252 -21.48 15.15 -1.48
C VAL A 252 -21.60 13.79 -2.20
N TYR A 253 -22.68 13.09 -1.92
CA TYR A 253 -22.89 11.76 -2.47
C TYR A 253 -24.29 11.59 -3.06
N ARG A 254 -24.38 11.08 -4.29
CA ARG A 254 -25.64 10.96 -5.03
C ARG A 254 -26.60 9.88 -4.56
N ARG A 255 -26.18 8.97 -3.67
CA ARG A 255 -26.98 7.88 -3.10
C ARG A 255 -27.06 8.00 -1.58
N ARG A 256 -27.59 6.94 -0.92
CA ARG A 256 -27.65 6.87 0.55
C ARG A 256 -26.27 6.54 1.14
N VAL A 257 -26.08 6.77 2.42
CA VAL A 257 -24.89 6.29 3.17
C VAL A 257 -24.71 4.77 2.99
N ALA A 258 -25.80 4.00 3.10
CA ALA A 258 -25.77 2.54 2.93
C ALA A 258 -25.32 2.07 1.52
N ASP A 259 -25.31 2.94 0.53
CA ASP A 259 -24.84 2.65 -0.83
C ASP A 259 -23.39 3.10 -1.06
N MET A 260 -22.73 3.67 -0.05
CA MET A 260 -21.32 4.01 -0.10
C MET A 260 -20.47 2.74 -0.17
N THR A 261 -19.38 2.82 -0.92
CA THR A 261 -18.42 1.71 -1.02
C THR A 261 -17.27 1.84 -0.02
N ALA A 262 -17.24 2.93 0.74
CA ALA A 262 -16.33 3.09 1.87
C ALA A 262 -16.68 2.10 2.99
N LEU A 263 -15.68 1.70 3.75
CA LEU A 263 -15.87 0.85 4.93
C LEU A 263 -16.72 1.60 5.98
N PRO A 264 -17.63 0.92 6.69
CA PRO A 264 -18.47 1.56 7.72
C PRO A 264 -17.64 2.30 8.78
N ASP A 265 -16.52 1.74 9.21
CA ASP A 265 -15.63 2.33 10.22
C ASP A 265 -14.99 3.63 9.71
N GLU A 266 -14.65 3.70 8.41
CA GLU A 266 -14.12 4.92 7.79
C GLU A 266 -15.18 6.03 7.69
N ILE A 267 -16.42 5.66 7.42
CA ILE A 267 -17.55 6.60 7.41
C ILE A 267 -17.78 7.15 8.81
N SER A 268 -17.89 6.29 9.81
CA SER A 268 -18.05 6.67 11.21
C SER A 268 -16.87 7.49 11.73
N GLY A 269 -15.65 7.15 11.31
CA GLY A 269 -14.44 7.90 11.63
C GLY A 269 -14.47 9.33 11.06
N ALA A 270 -14.94 9.50 9.83
CA ALA A 270 -15.10 10.83 9.21
C ALA A 270 -16.18 11.67 9.92
N GLU A 271 -17.33 11.08 10.25
CA GLU A 271 -18.39 11.76 11.01
C GLU A 271 -17.90 12.18 12.41
N ALA A 272 -17.18 11.31 13.11
CA ALA A 272 -16.61 11.62 14.43
C ALA A 272 -15.57 12.76 14.36
N GLU A 273 -14.90 12.92 13.23
CA GLU A 273 -13.94 14.02 12.95
C GLU A 273 -14.64 15.31 12.47
N GLY A 274 -15.98 15.35 12.47
CA GLY A 274 -16.76 16.56 12.17
C GLY A 274 -17.10 16.75 10.69
N VAL A 275 -16.94 15.73 9.85
CA VAL A 275 -17.30 15.78 8.43
C VAL A 275 -18.82 15.71 8.26
N GLU A 276 -19.40 16.61 7.50
CA GLU A 276 -20.83 16.62 7.14
C GLU A 276 -21.07 15.71 5.93
N ILE A 277 -21.96 14.72 6.06
CA ILE A 277 -22.31 13.82 4.95
C ILE A 277 -23.63 14.25 4.31
N LYS A 278 -23.56 14.76 3.07
CA LYS A 278 -24.70 15.17 2.26
C LYS A 278 -25.04 14.09 1.23
N THR A 279 -26.06 13.31 1.51
CA THR A 279 -26.51 12.22 0.63
C THR A 279 -27.67 12.63 -0.25
N LEU A 280 -27.93 11.82 -1.29
CA LEU A 280 -28.99 12.07 -2.29
C LEU A 280 -28.83 13.42 -2.99
N MET A 281 -27.57 13.82 -3.25
CA MET A 281 -27.18 15.06 -3.90
C MET A 281 -26.26 14.72 -5.08
N ALA A 282 -26.76 14.90 -6.30
CA ALA A 282 -25.97 14.67 -7.51
C ALA A 282 -25.35 15.97 -8.00
N PRO A 283 -24.04 16.05 -8.22
CA PRO A 283 -23.39 17.22 -8.81
C PRO A 283 -24.00 17.59 -10.16
N SER A 284 -24.29 18.87 -10.39
CA SER A 284 -24.86 19.40 -11.66
C SER A 284 -23.93 20.39 -12.36
N ARG A 285 -23.35 21.34 -11.65
CA ARG A 285 -22.38 22.31 -12.20
C ARG A 285 -21.51 22.90 -11.11
N ILE A 286 -20.35 23.41 -11.47
CA ILE A 286 -19.41 24.09 -10.57
C ILE A 286 -19.47 25.59 -10.84
N GLU A 287 -19.68 26.39 -9.80
CA GLU A 287 -19.73 27.85 -9.91
C GLU A 287 -18.34 28.45 -9.67
N LYS A 288 -17.94 29.37 -10.53
CA LYS A 288 -16.68 30.11 -10.46
C LYS A 288 -16.94 31.55 -10.03
N ASP A 289 -15.95 32.17 -9.39
CA ASP A 289 -15.91 33.61 -9.25
C ASP A 289 -15.33 34.29 -10.51
N GLU A 290 -15.24 35.62 -10.50
CA GLU A 290 -14.72 36.42 -11.61
C GLU A 290 -13.23 36.16 -11.88
N GLU A 291 -12.48 35.63 -10.90
CA GLU A 291 -11.07 35.30 -10.99
C GLU A 291 -10.82 33.84 -11.45
N GLY A 292 -11.89 33.07 -11.64
CA GLY A 292 -11.88 31.67 -12.05
C GLY A 292 -11.63 30.68 -10.91
N ASN A 293 -11.75 31.09 -9.66
CA ASN A 293 -11.67 30.19 -8.53
C ASN A 293 -13.01 29.51 -8.28
N VAL A 294 -13.01 28.31 -7.71
CA VAL A 294 -14.24 27.62 -7.30
C VAL A 294 -14.90 28.40 -6.15
N LYS A 295 -16.18 28.69 -6.32
CA LYS A 295 -17.03 29.34 -5.32
C LYS A 295 -17.95 28.35 -4.62
N GLY A 296 -18.27 27.26 -5.31
CA GLY A 296 -19.12 26.20 -4.80
C GLY A 296 -19.60 25.27 -5.90
N ILE A 297 -20.44 24.33 -5.50
CA ILE A 297 -21.04 23.34 -6.40
C ILE A 297 -22.56 23.34 -6.26
N TRP A 298 -23.25 23.31 -7.39
CA TRP A 298 -24.66 23.07 -7.45
C TRP A 298 -24.94 21.58 -7.50
N VAL A 299 -25.92 21.12 -6.76
CA VAL A 299 -26.31 19.73 -6.66
C VAL A 299 -27.82 19.57 -6.81
N THR A 300 -28.21 18.58 -7.61
CA THR A 300 -29.63 18.25 -7.82
C THR A 300 -30.05 17.20 -6.80
N PRO A 301 -31.10 17.47 -6.00
CA PRO A 301 -31.69 16.53 -5.05
C PRO A 301 -32.15 15.25 -5.76
N GLN A 302 -31.89 14.11 -5.14
CA GLN A 302 -32.17 12.78 -5.69
C GLN A 302 -33.14 12.01 -4.81
N MET A 303 -33.96 11.16 -5.43
CA MET A 303 -34.75 10.14 -4.74
C MET A 303 -34.41 8.74 -5.22
N ILE A 304 -34.67 7.76 -4.39
CA ILE A 304 -34.49 6.36 -4.76
C ILE A 304 -35.58 5.95 -5.73
N SER A 305 -35.18 5.44 -6.90
CA SER A 305 -36.11 4.95 -7.92
C SER A 305 -36.27 3.43 -7.90
N ASN A 306 -35.21 2.71 -7.58
CA ASN A 306 -35.22 1.25 -7.52
C ASN A 306 -34.03 0.74 -6.69
N ILE A 307 -34.13 -0.48 -6.15
CA ILE A 307 -33.03 -1.19 -5.50
C ILE A 307 -32.83 -2.52 -6.22
N LYS A 308 -31.69 -2.68 -6.91
CA LYS A 308 -31.34 -3.91 -7.62
C LYS A 308 -29.98 -4.42 -7.08
N GLY A 309 -29.96 -5.69 -6.65
CA GLY A 309 -28.75 -6.27 -6.09
C GLY A 309 -28.21 -5.54 -4.85
N GLY A 310 -29.09 -5.01 -4.00
CA GLY A 310 -28.73 -4.25 -2.78
C GLY A 310 -28.33 -2.79 -3.02
N ARG A 311 -28.10 -2.37 -4.27
CA ARG A 311 -27.67 -1.00 -4.61
C ARG A 311 -28.81 -0.15 -5.13
N ALA A 312 -28.99 1.04 -4.59
CA ALA A 312 -30.02 1.97 -5.03
C ALA A 312 -29.69 2.62 -6.37
N SER A 313 -30.67 2.62 -7.28
CA SER A 313 -30.70 3.53 -8.41
C SER A 313 -31.43 4.80 -7.98
N VAL A 314 -30.97 5.95 -8.44
CA VAL A 314 -31.52 7.26 -8.08
C VAL A 314 -32.03 7.98 -9.31
N LYS A 315 -33.00 8.88 -9.08
CA LYS A 315 -33.50 9.84 -10.06
C LYS A 315 -33.71 11.17 -9.39
N THR A 316 -33.75 12.25 -10.16
CA THR A 316 -34.05 13.60 -9.64
C THR A 316 -35.41 13.67 -8.99
N THR A 317 -35.51 14.44 -7.91
CA THR A 317 -36.79 14.74 -7.23
C THR A 317 -37.66 15.69 -8.04
N GLY A 318 -37.07 16.53 -8.89
CA GLY A 318 -37.71 17.65 -9.55
C GLY A 318 -37.70 18.94 -8.72
N GLU A 319 -37.07 18.92 -7.56
CA GLU A 319 -36.79 20.12 -6.75
C GLU A 319 -35.66 20.93 -7.35
N ASP A 320 -35.55 22.21 -6.99
CA ASP A 320 -34.50 23.10 -7.42
C ASP A 320 -33.11 22.64 -6.94
N ASP A 321 -32.10 22.94 -7.73
CA ASP A 321 -30.71 22.68 -7.37
C ASP A 321 -30.31 23.44 -6.10
N VAL A 322 -29.51 22.81 -5.27
CA VAL A 322 -29.01 23.36 -4.01
C VAL A 322 -27.53 23.77 -4.19
N PHE A 323 -27.20 24.98 -3.76
CA PHE A 323 -25.82 25.46 -3.78
C PHE A 323 -25.09 25.08 -2.51
N ILE A 324 -23.92 24.47 -2.66
CA ILE A 324 -22.99 24.13 -1.57
C ILE A 324 -21.73 24.97 -1.77
N PRO A 325 -21.48 25.99 -0.90
CA PRO A 325 -20.28 26.80 -1.00
C PRO A 325 -19.03 26.00 -0.65
N CYS A 326 -17.95 26.23 -1.39
CA CYS A 326 -16.63 25.69 -1.07
C CYS A 326 -15.53 26.47 -1.83
N GLN A 327 -14.35 26.60 -1.23
CA GLN A 327 -13.16 27.17 -1.85
C GLN A 327 -12.18 26.08 -2.36
N THR A 328 -12.48 24.83 -1.99
CA THR A 328 -11.76 23.66 -2.53
C THR A 328 -12.79 22.57 -2.80
N LEU A 329 -12.78 22.06 -4.03
CA LEU A 329 -13.65 20.96 -4.46
C LEU A 329 -12.77 19.77 -4.83
N ILE A 330 -12.91 18.66 -4.08
CA ILE A 330 -12.11 17.44 -4.31
C ILE A 330 -12.99 16.40 -4.99
N VAL A 331 -12.55 15.93 -6.17
CA VAL A 331 -13.27 14.94 -6.97
C VAL A 331 -12.75 13.54 -6.66
N ALA A 332 -13.60 12.67 -6.10
CA ALA A 332 -13.27 11.32 -5.63
C ALA A 332 -14.24 10.26 -6.20
N ILE A 333 -14.52 10.30 -7.50
CA ILE A 333 -15.50 9.44 -8.18
C ILE A 333 -14.92 8.19 -8.83
N GLY A 334 -13.66 7.93 -8.61
CA GLY A 334 -12.92 6.76 -9.10
C GLY A 334 -11.57 7.12 -9.69
N GLN A 335 -10.85 6.08 -10.06
CA GLN A 335 -9.50 6.17 -10.64
C GLN A 335 -9.52 5.64 -12.06
N ASP A 336 -8.55 6.08 -12.86
CA ASP A 336 -8.32 5.64 -14.23
C ASP A 336 -6.87 5.21 -14.44
N ILE A 337 -6.61 4.59 -15.59
CA ILE A 337 -5.32 4.02 -15.95
C ILE A 337 -4.71 4.88 -17.06
N GLU A 338 -3.46 5.27 -16.91
CA GLU A 338 -2.70 5.97 -17.92
C GLU A 338 -2.05 4.95 -18.87
N TYR A 339 -2.81 4.50 -19.86
CA TYR A 339 -2.42 3.41 -20.74
C TYR A 339 -1.98 3.85 -22.15
N GLN A 340 -2.14 5.12 -22.51
CA GLN A 340 -2.04 5.59 -23.89
C GLN A 340 -0.71 5.22 -24.57
N HIS A 341 0.42 5.45 -23.89
CA HIS A 341 1.72 5.09 -24.44
C HIS A 341 1.97 3.58 -24.52
N PHE A 342 1.28 2.79 -23.73
CA PHE A 342 1.35 1.33 -23.86
C PHE A 342 0.55 0.86 -25.09
N GLU A 343 -0.63 1.46 -25.32
CA GLU A 343 -1.46 1.20 -26.49
C GLU A 343 -0.74 1.61 -27.79
N GLU A 344 -0.11 2.79 -27.81
CA GLU A 344 0.71 3.26 -28.92
C GLU A 344 1.90 2.34 -29.22
N ALA A 345 2.45 1.68 -28.20
CA ALA A 345 3.52 0.69 -28.30
C ALA A 345 3.00 -0.73 -28.67
N GLY A 346 1.70 -0.91 -28.89
CA GLY A 346 1.08 -2.16 -29.33
C GLY A 346 0.56 -3.05 -28.19
N VAL A 347 0.57 -2.58 -26.92
CA VAL A 347 -0.05 -3.34 -25.82
C VAL A 347 -1.57 -3.30 -25.96
N PRO A 348 -2.26 -4.46 -25.98
CA PRO A 348 -3.71 -4.52 -26.13
C PRO A 348 -4.44 -3.79 -25.00
N VAL A 349 -5.37 -2.89 -25.38
CA VAL A 349 -6.22 -2.15 -24.45
C VAL A 349 -7.68 -2.37 -24.77
N GLN A 350 -8.50 -2.61 -23.76
CA GLN A 350 -9.95 -2.73 -23.91
C GLN A 350 -10.67 -2.02 -22.78
N ARG A 351 -11.63 -1.17 -23.12
CA ARG A 351 -12.45 -0.39 -22.16
C ARG A 351 -11.63 0.39 -21.13
N GLY A 352 -10.51 0.98 -21.57
CA GLY A 352 -9.63 1.78 -20.71
C GLY A 352 -8.76 0.97 -19.75
N LYS A 353 -8.54 -0.31 -20.01
CA LYS A 353 -7.67 -1.19 -19.23
C LYS A 353 -6.75 -1.97 -20.16
N ILE A 354 -5.61 -2.37 -19.66
CA ILE A 354 -4.72 -3.31 -20.35
C ILE A 354 -5.44 -4.66 -20.42
N ASN A 355 -5.63 -5.15 -21.63
CA ASN A 355 -6.39 -6.39 -21.90
C ASN A 355 -5.44 -7.58 -21.94
N VAL A 356 -5.34 -8.30 -20.84
CA VAL A 356 -4.48 -9.47 -20.68
C VAL A 356 -5.22 -10.76 -20.96
N GLU A 357 -4.49 -11.78 -21.40
CA GLU A 357 -4.96 -13.15 -21.51
C GLU A 357 -4.91 -13.87 -20.17
N LYS A 358 -5.27 -15.17 -20.21
CA LYS A 358 -5.48 -15.98 -19.00
C LYS A 358 -4.33 -15.96 -17.99
N PHE A 359 -3.08 -15.78 -18.44
CA PHE A 359 -1.89 -15.84 -17.59
C PHE A 359 -1.17 -14.48 -17.46
N GLY A 360 -1.85 -13.38 -17.83
CA GLY A 360 -1.28 -12.05 -17.76
C GLY A 360 -0.37 -11.67 -18.94
N GLY A 361 -0.16 -12.58 -19.88
CA GLY A 361 0.64 -12.35 -21.10
C GLY A 361 -0.17 -11.82 -22.28
N PHE A 362 0.52 -11.65 -23.42
CA PHE A 362 -0.07 -11.22 -24.70
C PHE A 362 0.44 -12.13 -25.84
N GLU A 363 -0.45 -12.72 -26.63
CA GLU A 363 -0.07 -13.50 -27.83
C GLU A 363 0.70 -12.65 -28.83
N GLU A 364 0.29 -11.40 -29.01
CA GLU A 364 0.88 -10.46 -29.97
C GLU A 364 2.23 -9.90 -29.51
N MET A 365 2.53 -9.98 -28.18
CA MET A 365 3.77 -9.48 -27.58
C MET A 365 4.37 -10.51 -26.62
N PRO A 366 4.91 -11.64 -27.12
CA PRO A 366 5.52 -12.66 -26.27
C PRO A 366 6.61 -12.06 -25.35
N GLY A 367 6.63 -12.46 -24.08
CA GLY A 367 7.56 -11.95 -23.08
C GLY A 367 7.11 -10.65 -22.38
N VAL A 368 5.98 -10.07 -22.79
CA VAL A 368 5.35 -8.95 -22.08
C VAL A 368 4.15 -9.46 -21.29
N PHE A 369 4.00 -8.97 -20.06
CA PHE A 369 2.94 -9.34 -19.13
C PHE A 369 2.35 -8.08 -18.49
N ALA A 370 1.11 -8.18 -18.00
CA ALA A 370 0.54 -7.10 -17.20
C ALA A 370 -0.40 -7.65 -16.12
N GLY A 371 -0.55 -6.87 -15.03
CA GLY A 371 -1.47 -7.25 -13.98
C GLY A 371 -1.66 -6.23 -12.87
N GLY A 372 -2.47 -6.58 -11.88
CA GLY A 372 -2.95 -5.66 -10.89
C GLY A 372 -4.01 -4.71 -11.45
N ASP A 373 -4.13 -3.53 -10.84
CA ASP A 373 -5.23 -2.59 -11.16
C ASP A 373 -5.22 -2.10 -12.61
N CYS A 374 -4.09 -2.09 -13.29
CA CYS A 374 -4.05 -1.70 -14.72
C CYS A 374 -4.76 -2.70 -15.65
N ALA A 375 -4.89 -3.96 -15.22
CA ALA A 375 -5.61 -4.99 -15.96
C ALA A 375 -7.04 -5.21 -15.42
N THR A 376 -7.21 -5.26 -14.10
CA THR A 376 -8.51 -5.57 -13.48
C THR A 376 -9.37 -4.35 -13.18
N GLY A 377 -8.76 -3.20 -13.01
CA GLY A 377 -9.32 -1.95 -12.47
C GLY A 377 -9.00 -1.81 -10.98
N PRO A 378 -9.21 -0.61 -10.40
CA PRO A 378 -8.89 -0.31 -9.01
C PRO A 378 -9.56 -1.30 -8.04
N SER A 379 -8.76 -1.88 -7.13
CA SER A 379 -9.21 -2.88 -6.17
C SER A 379 -8.46 -2.73 -4.85
N THR A 380 -8.28 -3.84 -4.12
CA THR A 380 -7.58 -3.86 -2.82
C THR A 380 -6.08 -4.12 -2.99
N VAL A 381 -5.32 -3.72 -1.99
CA VAL A 381 -3.86 -3.99 -1.93
C VAL A 381 -3.57 -5.48 -2.03
N ILE A 382 -4.33 -6.30 -1.30
CA ILE A 382 -4.13 -7.76 -1.30
C ILE A 382 -4.38 -8.37 -2.69
N SER A 383 -5.33 -7.82 -3.46
CA SER A 383 -5.57 -8.25 -4.85
C SER A 383 -4.38 -7.93 -5.75
N ALA A 384 -3.75 -6.76 -5.55
CA ALA A 384 -2.55 -6.38 -6.31
C ALA A 384 -1.34 -7.26 -5.97
N ILE A 385 -1.14 -7.57 -4.67
CA ILE A 385 -0.10 -8.48 -4.19
C ILE A 385 -0.31 -9.88 -4.77
N ALA A 386 -1.54 -10.40 -4.72
CA ALA A 386 -1.88 -11.71 -5.27
C ALA A 386 -1.65 -11.77 -6.80
N ALA A 387 -2.04 -10.72 -7.53
CA ALA A 387 -1.77 -10.62 -8.96
C ALA A 387 -0.26 -10.64 -9.26
N GLY A 388 0.54 -9.89 -8.48
CA GLY A 388 2.00 -9.89 -8.60
C GLY A 388 2.61 -11.29 -8.42
N LYS A 389 2.17 -12.03 -7.39
CA LYS A 389 2.61 -13.39 -7.13
C LYS A 389 2.25 -14.35 -8.26
N VAL A 390 1.00 -14.31 -8.75
CA VAL A 390 0.53 -15.17 -9.84
C VAL A 390 1.32 -14.90 -11.13
N ILE A 391 1.53 -13.63 -11.48
CA ILE A 391 2.23 -13.27 -12.72
C ILE A 391 3.71 -13.62 -12.61
N ALA A 392 4.33 -13.50 -11.43
CA ALA A 392 5.70 -13.95 -11.22
C ALA A 392 5.87 -15.43 -11.57
N ALA A 393 4.98 -16.30 -11.10
CA ALA A 393 4.99 -17.70 -11.44
C ALA A 393 4.76 -17.97 -12.95
N ASN A 394 3.89 -17.18 -13.59
CA ASN A 394 3.64 -17.31 -15.03
C ASN A 394 4.83 -16.84 -15.88
N ILE A 395 5.57 -15.82 -15.42
CA ILE A 395 6.81 -15.36 -16.07
C ILE A 395 7.90 -16.44 -15.92
N ASP A 396 8.05 -17.03 -14.74
CA ASP A 396 8.98 -18.12 -14.47
C ASP A 396 8.72 -19.30 -15.41
N GLU A 397 7.45 -19.71 -15.54
CA GLU A 397 7.05 -20.79 -16.46
C GLU A 397 7.29 -20.42 -17.94
N TYR A 398 7.02 -19.16 -18.33
CA TYR A 398 7.32 -18.67 -19.69
C TYR A 398 8.81 -18.73 -20.01
N LEU A 399 9.68 -18.45 -19.06
CA LEU A 399 11.13 -18.51 -19.19
C LEU A 399 11.69 -19.94 -19.17
N GLY A 400 10.82 -20.95 -18.99
CA GLY A 400 11.17 -22.37 -19.01
C GLY A 400 11.60 -22.93 -17.65
N TYR A 401 11.29 -22.23 -16.57
CA TYR A 401 11.51 -22.67 -15.20
C TYR A 401 10.18 -23.09 -14.56
N HIS A 402 10.23 -23.75 -13.42
CA HIS A 402 9.06 -24.25 -12.70
C HIS A 402 9.31 -24.19 -11.20
N HIS A 403 9.74 -23.01 -10.70
CA HIS A 403 9.99 -22.85 -9.29
C HIS A 403 8.68 -22.86 -8.49
N GLU A 404 8.65 -23.66 -7.42
CA GLU A 404 7.55 -23.63 -6.46
C GLU A 404 7.85 -22.61 -5.35
N ILE A 405 6.93 -21.67 -5.14
CA ILE A 405 7.02 -20.75 -4.02
C ILE A 405 6.38 -21.44 -2.82
N THR A 406 7.21 -22.04 -1.98
CA THR A 406 6.77 -22.64 -0.72
C THR A 406 7.01 -21.67 0.44
N ALA A 407 6.10 -21.66 1.40
CA ALA A 407 6.36 -21.06 2.69
C ALA A 407 6.85 -22.18 3.61
N ASP A 408 8.11 -22.12 4.04
CA ASP A 408 8.71 -23.09 4.97
C ASP A 408 8.14 -22.93 6.40
N VAL A 409 6.83 -22.77 6.49
CA VAL A 409 6.11 -22.65 7.76
C VAL A 409 5.20 -23.85 7.90
N GLU A 410 5.50 -24.71 8.85
CA GLU A 410 4.58 -25.75 9.27
C GLU A 410 3.37 -25.10 9.98
N ILE A 411 2.23 -25.13 9.32
CA ILE A 411 0.98 -24.63 9.89
C ILE A 411 0.34 -25.79 10.67
N PRO A 412 0.32 -25.75 12.00
CA PRO A 412 -0.21 -26.85 12.79
C PRO A 412 -1.70 -27.09 12.51
N GLU A 413 -2.13 -28.34 12.66
CA GLU A 413 -3.54 -28.70 12.54
C GLU A 413 -4.41 -27.92 13.56
N PRO A 414 -5.63 -27.53 13.17
CA PRO A 414 -6.50 -26.79 14.06
C PRO A 414 -7.00 -27.68 15.20
N LYS A 415 -6.84 -27.19 16.43
CA LYS A 415 -7.47 -27.77 17.63
C LYS A 415 -8.79 -27.04 17.86
N LEU A 416 -9.92 -27.72 17.69
CA LEU A 416 -11.25 -27.12 17.86
C LEU A 416 -11.81 -27.31 19.27
N GLU A 417 -11.29 -28.28 20.01
CA GLU A 417 -11.83 -28.73 21.32
C GLU A 417 -11.66 -27.67 22.42
N ASP A 418 -10.63 -26.84 22.32
CA ASP A 418 -10.27 -25.86 23.34
C ASP A 418 -10.63 -24.41 22.97
N LYS A 419 -11.63 -24.20 22.12
CA LYS A 419 -12.01 -22.85 21.71
C LYS A 419 -12.89 -22.18 22.75
N PRO A 420 -12.41 -21.13 23.44
CA PRO A 420 -13.22 -20.42 24.42
C PRO A 420 -14.37 -19.68 23.73
N ALA A 421 -15.55 -19.71 24.34
CA ALA A 421 -16.66 -18.85 23.93
C ALA A 421 -16.35 -17.41 24.35
N CYS A 422 -15.76 -16.64 23.45
CA CYS A 422 -15.44 -15.22 23.67
C CYS A 422 -15.92 -14.35 22.50
N GLY A 423 -16.20 -13.08 22.80
CA GLY A 423 -16.58 -12.09 21.79
C GLY A 423 -15.41 -11.67 20.92
N ARG A 424 -15.73 -11.00 19.80
CA ARG A 424 -14.75 -10.33 18.96
C ARG A 424 -14.08 -9.18 19.73
N VAL A 425 -12.78 -9.02 19.56
CA VAL A 425 -12.08 -7.82 20.00
C VAL A 425 -12.33 -6.72 18.95
N ASN A 426 -12.86 -5.59 19.42
CA ASN A 426 -13.03 -4.41 18.58
C ASN A 426 -11.84 -3.49 18.81
N LEU A 427 -11.13 -3.17 17.74
CA LEU A 427 -10.08 -2.15 17.77
C LEU A 427 -10.70 -0.81 18.18
N THR A 428 -9.98 -0.08 19.00
CA THR A 428 -10.34 1.28 19.37
C THR A 428 -9.50 2.27 18.56
N GLU A 429 -10.05 3.44 18.33
CA GLU A 429 -9.32 4.55 17.73
C GLU A 429 -8.96 5.60 18.79
N ARG A 430 -7.95 6.41 18.52
CA ARG A 430 -7.64 7.61 19.30
C ARG A 430 -8.85 8.55 19.28
N GLU A 431 -9.03 9.29 20.38
CA GLU A 431 -10.13 10.27 20.51
C GLU A 431 -10.15 11.24 19.32
N ALA A 432 -11.33 11.46 18.73
CA ALA A 432 -11.49 12.23 17.50
C ALA A 432 -10.90 13.64 17.61
N GLY A 433 -11.14 14.33 18.74
CA GLY A 433 -10.62 15.68 18.98
C GLY A 433 -9.09 15.76 19.11
N GLU A 434 -8.41 14.64 19.35
CA GLU A 434 -6.94 14.58 19.40
C GLU A 434 -6.36 14.14 18.05
N ARG A 435 -6.90 13.08 17.45
CA ARG A 435 -6.35 12.51 16.21
C ARG A 435 -6.47 13.42 14.98
N VAL A 436 -7.37 14.41 15.02
CA VAL A 436 -7.50 15.41 13.93
C VAL A 436 -6.36 16.44 13.92
N LYS A 437 -5.56 16.51 14.97
CA LYS A 437 -4.47 17.51 15.12
C LYS A 437 -3.16 17.06 14.46
N ASP A 438 -3.06 15.79 14.06
CA ASP A 438 -1.83 15.21 13.54
C ASP A 438 -2.12 14.15 12.45
N PHE A 439 -1.05 13.58 11.89
CA PHE A 439 -1.10 12.49 10.93
C PHE A 439 -0.58 11.16 11.51
N GLU A 440 -0.52 11.05 12.84
CA GLU A 440 -0.15 9.81 13.52
C GLU A 440 -1.26 8.76 13.40
N GLY A 441 -0.89 7.48 13.57
CA GLY A 441 -1.82 6.37 13.46
C GLY A 441 -3.10 6.59 14.27
N VAL A 442 -4.26 6.36 13.64
CA VAL A 442 -5.57 6.55 14.29
C VAL A 442 -6.00 5.36 15.12
N GLU A 443 -5.61 4.14 14.73
CA GLU A 443 -5.98 2.91 15.44
C GLU A 443 -5.04 2.64 16.62
N ASN A 444 -5.60 2.20 17.73
CA ASN A 444 -4.84 1.66 18.86
C ASN A 444 -4.51 0.20 18.59
N CYS A 445 -3.31 -0.22 18.95
CA CYS A 445 -2.92 -1.63 18.85
C CYS A 445 -3.70 -2.49 19.84
N MET A 446 -3.93 -3.75 19.49
CA MET A 446 -4.38 -4.76 20.44
C MET A 446 -3.32 -4.94 21.53
N THR A 447 -3.76 -5.16 22.75
CA THR A 447 -2.91 -5.73 23.79
C THR A 447 -2.60 -7.20 23.45
N GLU A 448 -1.53 -7.76 24.00
CA GLU A 448 -1.20 -9.18 23.83
C GLU A 448 -2.38 -10.10 24.18
N LYS A 449 -3.09 -9.82 25.29
CA LYS A 449 -4.27 -10.56 25.70
C LYS A 449 -5.39 -10.51 24.66
N GLU A 450 -5.67 -9.35 24.08
CA GLU A 450 -6.68 -9.17 23.04
C GLU A 450 -6.27 -9.89 21.76
N ALA A 451 -5.00 -9.80 21.35
CA ALA A 451 -4.48 -10.50 20.19
C ALA A 451 -4.58 -12.03 20.37
N CYS A 452 -4.23 -12.56 21.55
CA CYS A 452 -4.40 -13.97 21.89
C CYS A 452 -5.88 -14.38 21.90
N GLN A 453 -6.78 -13.54 22.43
CA GLN A 453 -8.21 -13.80 22.39
C GLN A 453 -8.73 -13.90 20.95
N GLU A 454 -8.36 -12.97 20.08
CA GLU A 454 -8.81 -12.95 18.69
C GLU A 454 -8.22 -14.12 17.88
N ALA A 455 -6.93 -14.42 18.05
CA ALA A 455 -6.30 -15.59 17.47
C ALA A 455 -6.94 -16.91 17.98
N GLY A 456 -7.27 -16.97 19.27
CA GLY A 456 -7.94 -18.12 19.91
C GLY A 456 -9.33 -18.43 19.32
N ARG A 457 -10.04 -17.45 18.78
CA ARG A 457 -11.35 -17.64 18.12
C ARG A 457 -11.27 -18.23 16.72
N CYS A 458 -10.10 -18.24 16.10
CA CYS A 458 -9.94 -18.71 14.73
C CYS A 458 -10.26 -20.20 14.63
N LEU A 459 -11.24 -20.55 13.79
CA LEU A 459 -11.66 -21.93 13.53
C LEU A 459 -10.86 -22.59 12.40
N ARG A 460 -9.89 -21.89 11.81
CA ARG A 460 -9.07 -22.41 10.71
C ARG A 460 -9.92 -22.95 9.56
N CYS A 461 -10.88 -22.18 9.11
CA CYS A 461 -11.78 -22.54 7.98
C CYS A 461 -11.01 -22.87 6.70
N ASP A 462 -9.82 -22.30 6.50
CA ASP A 462 -8.88 -22.60 5.45
C ASP A 462 -8.52 -24.09 5.41
N HIS A 463 -8.25 -24.72 6.58
CA HIS A 463 -7.91 -26.13 6.68
C HIS A 463 -9.06 -27.05 6.21
N PHE A 464 -10.31 -26.66 6.45
CA PHE A 464 -11.49 -27.42 6.08
C PHE A 464 -12.01 -27.10 4.67
N GLY A 465 -11.32 -26.26 3.90
CA GLY A 465 -11.69 -25.88 2.55
C GLY A 465 -12.94 -25.01 2.45
N TYR A 466 -13.28 -24.26 3.49
CA TYR A 466 -14.38 -23.30 3.48
C TYR A 466 -13.91 -21.92 3.00
N GLY A 467 -14.81 -21.18 2.35
CA GLY A 467 -14.56 -19.82 1.88
C GLY A 467 -13.87 -19.77 0.51
N ILE A 468 -13.30 -18.63 0.22
CA ILE A 468 -12.59 -18.35 -1.05
C ILE A 468 -11.34 -19.20 -1.25
N PHE A 469 -10.82 -19.79 -0.19
CA PHE A 469 -9.64 -20.66 -0.23
C PHE A 469 -9.95 -22.05 -0.74
N LYS A 470 -11.23 -22.40 -0.93
CA LYS A 470 -11.64 -23.66 -1.51
C LYS A 470 -11.24 -23.70 -2.99
N GLY A 471 -10.28 -24.54 -3.32
CA GLY A 471 -9.78 -24.68 -4.69
C GLY A 471 -8.79 -23.60 -5.13
N GLY A 472 -8.24 -22.81 -4.24
CA GLY A 472 -7.22 -21.80 -4.56
C GLY A 472 -5.92 -22.35 -5.13
N ARG A 473 -5.81 -23.68 -5.30
CA ARG A 473 -4.70 -24.36 -5.97
C ARG A 473 -5.02 -24.82 -7.40
N ASP A 474 -6.25 -24.65 -7.86
CA ASP A 474 -6.63 -25.00 -9.24
C ASP A 474 -6.24 -23.91 -10.25
N THR A 475 -5.89 -22.72 -9.77
CA THR A 475 -5.21 -21.70 -10.56
C THR A 475 -3.74 -21.79 -10.21
N LYS A 476 -2.89 -22.13 -11.18
CA LYS A 476 -1.45 -22.02 -11.02
C LYS A 476 -1.12 -20.64 -10.49
N TRP A 477 -0.31 -20.63 -9.47
CA TRP A 477 0.21 -19.42 -8.87
C TRP A 477 1.03 -18.67 -9.90
#